data_c4e2283e763ad03c1f84d4c2b742da1d
#
_entry.id   c4e2283e763ad03c1f84d4c2b742da1d
#
_cell.length_a   1.000
_cell.length_b   1.000
_cell.length_c   1.000
_cell.angle_alpha   90.00
_cell.angle_beta   90.00
_cell.angle_gamma   90.00
#
_symmetry.space_group_name_H-M   'P 1'
#
loop_
_entity.id
_entity.type
_entity.pdbx_description
1 polymer ?
#
loop_
_entity_poly.entity_id
_entity_poly.type
_entity_poly.pdbx_seq_one_letter_code
_entity_poly.pdbx_strand_id
1 'polypeptide(L)'
;MQLRKLLLPGLLSVTLLSGCSLFSGEEDVVKMSPLPTVENQFTPSTAWSSSVGSGIGDFYSNLHPAFADNVVYAADRKGTVRAFNADDGKEVWSVNLAEKDGWFSRAPALLSGGLTVSGGHVYVGSEKAQVYALNTSDGSIAWQSRVAGEALSRPVVSDGVVLIHTSNGQLQALNEADGAVKWTVNLDMPSLSLRGESAPATAFGAAIVGGDNGRVSAVLMQQGQMIWQQRISQATGPTEIDRLSDVDTTPVIVDNVVYALAYNGNLTALDLRSGQVMWKRELGSVNDFVVEGNRIYLVDQNDRLLALNTDGGVTLWTQSDLLHRLLTAPALYNGSLVVGDSEGYMHWIDPENGRFVAQEKVDSSGFLTDPCCCGWQAADPGKRRNAVRNHALIVAFVV
;
A
#
# COMPACT_ATOMS: atom_id res chain seq x y z
N MET A 1 83.52 11.70 39.37
CA MET A 1 83.11 11.73 40.78
C MET A 1 81.66 12.17 40.87
N GLN A 2 80.83 11.29 41.48
CA GLN A 2 79.42 11.41 41.89
C GLN A 2 78.38 11.64 40.80
N LEU A 3 77.63 10.63 40.28
CA LEU A 3 76.49 9.91 40.87
C LEU A 3 75.63 10.77 41.85
N ARG A 4 74.42 11.09 41.45
CA ARG A 4 73.16 10.82 42.20
C ARG A 4 71.91 11.45 41.61
N LYS A 5 70.96 10.57 41.37
CA LYS A 5 69.49 10.71 41.57
C LYS A 5 68.70 11.67 40.67
N LEU A 6 67.80 11.09 39.90
CA LEU A 6 66.41 11.46 40.00
C LEU A 6 65.56 10.38 39.26
N LEU A 7 65.08 9.48 40.08
CA LEU A 7 63.92 8.61 39.82
C LEU A 7 62.66 9.33 40.33
N LEU A 8 61.60 9.16 39.60
CA LEU A 8 60.20 9.61 39.80
C LEU A 8 59.86 11.07 39.41
N PRO A 9 58.74 11.29 38.65
CA PRO A 9 57.43 10.70 38.81
C PRO A 9 56.81 10.22 37.49
N GLY A 10 56.53 8.97 37.45
CA GLY A 10 55.81 8.33 36.34
C GLY A 10 54.68 7.44 36.85
N LEU A 11 53.85 7.95 37.77
CA LEU A 11 52.74 7.12 38.28
C LEU A 11 51.58 8.01 38.78
N LEU A 12 51.00 8.83 37.90
CA LEU A 12 49.72 9.49 38.22
C LEU A 12 49.00 9.96 36.93
N SER A 13 48.69 9.06 36.00
CA SER A 13 47.92 9.42 34.81
C SER A 13 47.12 8.25 34.23
N VAL A 14 46.70 7.28 35.01
CA VAL A 14 45.94 6.08 34.52
C VAL A 14 44.59 5.90 35.21
N THR A 15 43.98 6.94 35.75
CA THR A 15 42.65 6.78 36.42
C THR A 15 41.57 7.78 35.97
N LEU A 16 41.55 8.19 34.71
CA LEU A 16 40.49 9.10 34.18
C LEU A 16 39.85 8.63 32.88
N LEU A 17 39.86 7.32 32.58
CA LEU A 17 39.22 6.78 31.38
C LEU A 17 38.14 5.74 31.68
N SER A 18 37.52 5.74 32.84
CA SER A 18 36.40 4.84 33.18
C SER A 18 35.10 5.57 33.48
N GLY A 19 34.81 6.62 32.70
CA GLY A 19 33.64 7.47 32.92
C GLY A 19 32.67 7.62 31.73
N CYS A 20 32.69 6.74 30.73
CA CYS A 20 31.80 6.86 29.56
C CYS A 20 30.75 5.73 29.39
N SER A 21 30.52 4.90 30.40
CA SER A 21 29.50 3.85 30.30
C SER A 21 28.25 4.08 31.16
N LEU A 22 28.08 5.29 31.72
CA LEU A 22 26.92 5.61 32.58
C LEU A 22 25.81 6.43 31.87
N PHE A 23 25.94 6.68 30.56
CA PHE A 23 24.95 7.35 29.73
C PHE A 23 24.66 6.58 28.42
N SER A 24 24.85 5.29 28.36
CA SER A 24 24.11 4.49 27.39
C SER A 24 22.70 4.35 27.96
N GLY A 25 21.84 5.34 27.74
CA GLY A 25 20.43 5.10 27.73
C GLY A 25 20.24 3.94 26.76
N GLU A 26 19.67 2.84 27.19
CA GLU A 26 19.11 1.88 26.27
C GLU A 26 18.17 2.70 25.40
N GLU A 27 18.56 2.95 24.15
CA GLU A 27 17.56 3.34 23.15
C GLU A 27 16.53 2.22 23.23
N ASP A 28 15.28 2.57 23.50
CA ASP A 28 14.16 1.65 23.42
C ASP A 28 14.04 1.20 21.96
N VAL A 29 14.87 0.24 21.58
CA VAL A 29 14.82 -0.38 20.26
C VAL A 29 13.50 -1.13 20.22
N VAL A 30 12.57 -0.59 19.45
CA VAL A 30 11.28 -1.24 19.18
C VAL A 30 11.57 -2.64 18.64
N LYS A 31 11.20 -3.66 19.43
CA LYS A 31 11.46 -5.05 19.09
C LYS A 31 10.23 -5.65 18.40
N MET A 32 10.48 -6.32 17.29
CA MET A 32 9.49 -7.17 16.63
C MET A 32 8.96 -8.22 17.61
N SER A 33 7.65 -8.41 17.67
CA SER A 33 7.01 -9.48 18.44
C SER A 33 7.48 -10.85 17.96
N PRO A 34 7.66 -11.82 18.87
CA PRO A 34 7.88 -13.20 18.48
C PRO A 34 6.77 -13.71 17.59
N LEU A 35 7.10 -14.60 16.66
CA LEU A 35 6.09 -15.25 15.83
C LEU A 35 5.11 -16.03 16.74
N PRO A 36 3.79 -15.76 16.66
CA PRO A 36 2.83 -16.52 17.47
C PRO A 36 2.77 -17.98 17.02
N THR A 37 2.55 -18.87 17.97
CA THR A 37 2.27 -20.28 17.66
C THR A 37 0.80 -20.43 17.31
N VAL A 38 0.53 -20.82 16.07
CA VAL A 38 -0.84 -20.97 15.56
C VAL A 38 -1.13 -22.44 15.30
N GLU A 39 -2.23 -22.95 15.86
CA GLU A 39 -2.78 -24.24 15.49
C GLU A 39 -3.67 -24.04 14.25
N ASN A 40 -3.17 -24.46 13.08
CA ASN A 40 -3.83 -24.25 11.81
C ASN A 40 -5.14 -25.05 11.73
N GLN A 41 -6.26 -24.38 11.51
CA GLN A 41 -7.58 -24.99 11.29
C GLN A 41 -7.69 -25.60 9.89
N PHE A 42 -6.87 -25.13 8.96
CA PHE A 42 -6.69 -25.70 7.62
C PHE A 42 -5.21 -25.57 7.24
N THR A 43 -4.75 -26.37 6.29
CA THR A 43 -3.37 -26.27 5.79
C THR A 43 -3.35 -25.37 4.56
N PRO A 44 -2.81 -24.15 4.63
CA PRO A 44 -2.58 -23.34 3.44
C PRO A 44 -1.62 -24.06 2.50
N SER A 45 -1.72 -23.81 1.21
CA SER A 45 -0.80 -24.37 0.22
C SER A 45 -0.55 -23.39 -0.91
N THR A 46 0.71 -23.27 -1.34
CA THR A 46 1.09 -22.50 -2.52
C THR A 46 0.72 -23.29 -3.78
N ALA A 47 -0.19 -22.75 -4.60
CA ALA A 47 -0.58 -23.37 -5.86
C ALA A 47 0.56 -23.34 -6.88
N TRP A 48 1.20 -22.17 -7.02
CA TRP A 48 2.35 -21.92 -7.87
C TRP A 48 3.10 -20.67 -7.40
N SER A 49 4.32 -20.51 -7.86
CA SER A 49 5.12 -19.29 -7.67
C SER A 49 5.83 -18.91 -8.95
N SER A 50 5.97 -17.63 -9.21
CA SER A 50 6.68 -17.12 -10.38
C SER A 50 7.37 -15.80 -10.03
N SER A 51 8.56 -15.57 -10.62
CA SER A 51 9.28 -14.31 -10.41
C SER A 51 8.95 -13.30 -11.51
N VAL A 52 8.93 -12.02 -11.15
CA VAL A 52 8.77 -10.91 -12.09
C VAL A 52 10.03 -10.05 -12.04
N GLY A 53 10.97 -10.34 -12.92
CA GLY A 53 12.21 -9.57 -13.06
C GLY A 53 13.02 -9.48 -11.75
N SER A 54 13.31 -8.24 -11.30
CA SER A 54 14.12 -7.95 -10.10
C SER A 54 13.33 -7.38 -8.93
N GLY A 55 11.99 -7.48 -8.98
CA GLY A 55 11.13 -6.93 -7.94
C GLY A 55 11.19 -5.39 -7.84
N ILE A 56 10.90 -4.88 -6.65
CA ILE A 56 10.95 -3.44 -6.35
C ILE A 56 12.29 -3.00 -5.73
N GLY A 57 13.11 -3.94 -5.24
CA GLY A 57 14.36 -3.66 -4.51
C GLY A 57 14.10 -2.95 -3.18
N ASP A 58 15.08 -2.16 -2.70
CA ASP A 58 14.99 -1.41 -1.44
C ASP A 58 14.21 -0.07 -1.57
N PHE A 59 13.34 0.03 -2.56
CA PHE A 59 12.60 1.25 -2.84
C PHE A 59 11.15 1.12 -2.39
N TYR A 60 10.62 2.18 -1.80
CA TYR A 60 9.18 2.27 -1.58
C TYR A 60 8.44 2.26 -2.93
N SER A 61 7.45 1.41 -3.06
CA SER A 61 6.66 1.27 -4.28
C SER A 61 5.27 0.73 -3.95
N ASN A 62 4.25 1.29 -4.58
CA ASN A 62 2.88 0.78 -4.56
C ASN A 62 2.62 -0.25 -5.67
N LEU A 63 3.68 -0.82 -6.21
CA LEU A 63 3.61 -1.79 -7.30
C LEU A 63 3.11 -3.14 -6.77
N HIS A 64 1.83 -3.36 -6.87
CA HIS A 64 1.17 -4.62 -6.51
C HIS A 64 0.53 -5.28 -7.74
N PRO A 65 0.35 -6.60 -7.73
CA PRO A 65 -0.29 -7.33 -8.81
C PRO A 65 -1.75 -6.91 -9.02
N ALA A 66 -2.25 -7.15 -10.23
CA ALA A 66 -3.67 -7.04 -10.56
C ALA A 66 -4.19 -8.38 -11.10
N PHE A 67 -5.48 -8.63 -10.93
CA PHE A 67 -6.15 -9.84 -11.39
C PHE A 67 -7.41 -9.49 -12.18
N ALA A 68 -7.55 -10.08 -13.35
CA ALA A 68 -8.78 -10.07 -14.13
C ALA A 68 -8.82 -11.25 -15.09
N ASP A 69 -10.01 -11.76 -15.37
CA ASP A 69 -10.27 -12.79 -16.38
C ASP A 69 -9.36 -14.03 -16.25
N ASN A 70 -9.14 -14.51 -15.03
CA ASN A 70 -8.26 -15.62 -14.70
C ASN A 70 -6.77 -15.39 -15.07
N VAL A 71 -6.34 -14.14 -15.16
CA VAL A 71 -4.95 -13.75 -15.42
C VAL A 71 -4.45 -12.85 -14.31
N VAL A 72 -3.25 -13.14 -13.80
CA VAL A 72 -2.50 -12.33 -12.85
C VAL A 72 -1.49 -11.50 -13.63
N TYR A 73 -1.52 -10.20 -13.43
CA TYR A 73 -0.58 -9.25 -14.00
C TYR A 73 0.33 -8.73 -12.91
N ALA A 74 1.64 -8.80 -13.14
CA ALA A 74 2.63 -8.31 -12.18
C ALA A 74 3.77 -7.59 -12.92
N ALA A 75 4.42 -6.68 -12.22
CA ALA A 75 5.50 -5.89 -12.79
C ALA A 75 6.69 -5.76 -11.82
N ASP A 76 7.88 -5.51 -12.37
CA ASP A 76 9.03 -5.09 -11.59
C ASP A 76 9.30 -3.58 -11.80
N ARG A 77 10.02 -2.98 -10.87
CA ARG A 77 10.38 -1.56 -10.94
C ARG A 77 11.21 -1.21 -12.18
N LYS A 78 11.99 -2.14 -12.73
CA LYS A 78 12.85 -1.88 -13.89
C LYS A 78 12.08 -1.81 -15.20
N GLY A 79 10.83 -2.31 -15.23
CA GLY A 79 9.95 -2.18 -16.39
C GLY A 79 9.48 -3.49 -16.99
N THR A 80 9.80 -4.64 -16.38
CA THR A 80 9.23 -5.92 -16.81
C THR A 80 7.77 -6.00 -16.35
N VAL A 81 6.87 -6.29 -17.26
CA VAL A 81 5.46 -6.60 -16.97
C VAL A 81 5.16 -7.97 -17.52
N ARG A 82 4.53 -8.81 -16.72
CA ARG A 82 4.18 -10.20 -17.08
C ARG A 82 2.73 -10.49 -16.77
N ALA A 83 2.14 -11.34 -17.58
CA ALA A 83 0.84 -11.93 -17.36
C ALA A 83 0.97 -13.44 -17.16
N PHE A 84 0.27 -13.98 -16.17
CA PHE A 84 0.29 -15.39 -15.83
C PHE A 84 -1.14 -15.93 -15.75
N ASN A 85 -1.35 -17.14 -16.26
CA ASN A 85 -2.60 -17.85 -16.00
C ASN A 85 -2.72 -18.13 -14.49
N ALA A 86 -3.87 -17.79 -13.91
CA ALA A 86 -4.08 -17.90 -12.47
C ALA A 86 -4.14 -19.34 -11.96
N ASP A 87 -4.57 -20.31 -12.79
CA ASP A 87 -4.74 -21.69 -12.37
C ASP A 87 -3.41 -22.44 -12.23
N ASP A 88 -2.44 -22.16 -13.14
CA ASP A 88 -1.20 -22.95 -13.26
C ASP A 88 0.09 -22.12 -13.28
N GLY A 89 0.01 -20.79 -13.19
CA GLY A 89 1.15 -19.87 -13.17
C GLY A 89 1.94 -19.80 -14.47
N LYS A 90 1.43 -20.36 -15.58
CA LYS A 90 2.10 -20.27 -16.87
C LYS A 90 2.07 -18.85 -17.41
N GLU A 91 3.22 -18.38 -17.88
CA GLU A 91 3.33 -17.09 -18.53
C GLU A 91 2.47 -17.04 -19.80
N VAL A 92 1.60 -16.04 -19.87
CA VAL A 92 0.79 -15.73 -21.05
C VAL A 92 1.57 -14.81 -21.98
N TRP A 93 2.16 -13.76 -21.43
CA TRP A 93 3.06 -12.85 -22.13
C TRP A 93 4.00 -12.13 -21.17
N SER A 94 5.08 -11.57 -21.73
CA SER A 94 6.05 -10.76 -21.00
C SER A 94 6.54 -9.62 -21.89
N VAL A 95 6.57 -8.41 -21.36
CA VAL A 95 7.09 -7.22 -22.04
C VAL A 95 8.03 -6.45 -21.14
N ASN A 96 8.89 -5.63 -21.74
CA ASN A 96 9.80 -4.78 -20.99
C ASN A 96 9.68 -3.32 -21.47
N LEU A 97 9.23 -2.45 -20.59
CA LEU A 97 8.99 -1.02 -20.82
C LEU A 97 10.26 -0.16 -20.65
N ALA A 98 11.39 -0.76 -20.26
CA ALA A 98 12.66 -0.05 -20.16
C ALA A 98 13.11 0.45 -21.54
N GLU A 99 13.41 1.74 -21.64
CA GLU A 99 13.86 2.38 -22.87
C GLU A 99 15.29 1.95 -23.25
N LYS A 100 15.59 1.86 -24.54
CA LYS A 100 16.96 1.61 -25.00
C LYS A 100 17.83 2.83 -24.67
N ASP A 101 18.88 2.59 -23.90
CA ASP A 101 19.89 3.59 -23.55
C ASP A 101 21.26 3.09 -24.04
N GLY A 102 21.60 3.49 -25.27
CA GLY A 102 22.79 2.98 -25.94
C GLY A 102 22.62 1.61 -26.60
N TRP A 103 23.74 0.98 -26.97
CA TRP A 103 23.74 -0.26 -27.77
C TRP A 103 23.45 -1.51 -26.92
N PHE A 104 23.87 -1.53 -25.66
CA PHE A 104 23.79 -2.70 -24.77
C PHE A 104 23.08 -2.44 -23.44
N SER A 105 22.59 -1.22 -23.21
CA SER A 105 21.95 -0.83 -21.95
C SER A 105 20.48 -0.41 -22.15
N ARG A 106 19.70 -0.56 -21.09
CA ARG A 106 18.34 -0.03 -21.01
C ARG A 106 18.21 0.87 -19.78
N ALA A 107 17.60 2.02 -19.94
CA ALA A 107 17.19 2.87 -18.85
C ALA A 107 15.91 2.28 -18.21
N PRO A 108 15.91 1.93 -16.92
CA PRO A 108 14.75 1.31 -16.29
C PRO A 108 13.51 2.23 -16.38
N ALA A 109 12.34 1.64 -16.52
CA ALA A 109 11.09 2.40 -16.60
C ALA A 109 10.69 3.02 -15.26
N LEU A 110 11.20 2.48 -14.15
CA LEU A 110 10.88 2.89 -12.78
C LEU A 110 9.37 2.82 -12.49
N LEU A 111 8.77 1.65 -12.76
CA LEU A 111 7.36 1.41 -12.48
C LEU A 111 7.10 1.45 -10.97
N SER A 112 6.04 2.10 -10.55
CA SER A 112 5.75 2.33 -9.13
C SER A 112 4.27 2.43 -8.79
N GLY A 113 3.43 2.91 -9.66
CA GLY A 113 2.05 3.29 -9.37
C GLY A 113 1.04 2.14 -9.32
N GLY A 114 1.43 0.90 -8.99
CA GLY A 114 0.50 -0.25 -8.97
C GLY A 114 -0.06 -0.62 -10.35
N LEU A 115 -0.67 -1.79 -10.45
CA LEU A 115 -1.34 -2.20 -11.69
C LEU A 115 -2.86 -2.14 -11.54
N THR A 116 -3.53 -1.76 -12.61
CA THR A 116 -4.99 -1.83 -12.73
C THR A 116 -5.36 -2.44 -14.06
N VAL A 117 -6.35 -3.33 -14.05
CA VAL A 117 -6.88 -3.94 -15.28
C VAL A 117 -8.30 -3.45 -15.50
N SER A 118 -8.56 -2.89 -16.66
CA SER A 118 -9.89 -2.42 -17.08
C SER A 118 -9.98 -2.31 -18.59
N GLY A 119 -11.15 -2.57 -19.16
CA GLY A 119 -11.42 -2.33 -20.57
C GLY A 119 -10.48 -3.01 -21.56
N GLY A 120 -9.89 -4.17 -21.20
CA GLY A 120 -8.92 -4.89 -22.04
C GLY A 120 -7.50 -4.32 -21.97
N HIS A 121 -7.21 -3.45 -21.00
CA HIS A 121 -5.89 -2.86 -20.79
C HIS A 121 -5.37 -3.07 -19.37
N VAL A 122 -4.05 -3.14 -19.25
CA VAL A 122 -3.31 -3.07 -17.99
C VAL A 122 -2.68 -1.68 -17.90
N TYR A 123 -2.99 -0.95 -16.85
CA TYR A 123 -2.45 0.39 -16.60
C TYR A 123 -1.40 0.35 -15.51
N VAL A 124 -0.30 1.08 -15.69
CA VAL A 124 0.76 1.21 -14.70
C VAL A 124 1.42 2.58 -14.76
N GLY A 125 1.70 3.15 -13.57
CA GLY A 125 2.42 4.41 -13.42
C GLY A 125 3.93 4.21 -13.28
N SER A 126 4.69 5.32 -13.41
CA SER A 126 6.14 5.35 -13.31
C SER A 126 6.64 6.60 -12.58
N GLU A 127 7.73 6.46 -11.84
CA GLU A 127 8.48 7.58 -11.23
C GLU A 127 9.08 8.53 -12.29
N LYS A 128 9.11 8.14 -13.56
CA LYS A 128 9.52 9.00 -14.69
C LYS A 128 8.39 9.86 -15.24
N ALA A 129 7.31 10.03 -14.48
CA ALA A 129 6.13 10.76 -14.92
C ALA A 129 5.51 10.20 -16.21
N GLN A 130 5.44 8.88 -16.31
CA GLN A 130 4.81 8.16 -17.41
C GLN A 130 3.67 7.29 -16.90
N VAL A 131 2.63 7.15 -17.70
CA VAL A 131 1.57 6.17 -17.53
C VAL A 131 1.48 5.33 -18.80
N TYR A 132 1.45 4.04 -18.65
CA TYR A 132 1.35 3.08 -19.75
C TYR A 132 0.00 2.38 -19.70
N ALA A 133 -0.62 2.18 -20.86
CA ALA A 133 -1.71 1.24 -21.07
C ALA A 133 -1.23 0.13 -21.98
N LEU A 134 -1.29 -1.11 -21.53
CA LEU A 134 -0.86 -2.29 -22.27
C LEU A 134 -2.08 -3.12 -22.61
N ASN A 135 -2.14 -3.72 -23.78
CA ASN A 135 -3.18 -4.66 -24.15
C ASN A 135 -3.11 -5.91 -23.29
N THR A 136 -4.22 -6.36 -22.71
CA THR A 136 -4.26 -7.57 -21.89
C THR A 136 -3.94 -8.83 -22.67
N SER A 137 -4.15 -8.83 -23.98
CA SER A 137 -3.98 -9.99 -24.86
C SER A 137 -2.52 -10.36 -25.12
N ASP A 138 -1.61 -9.38 -25.23
CA ASP A 138 -0.23 -9.59 -25.66
C ASP A 138 0.81 -8.68 -24.99
N GLY A 139 0.37 -7.76 -24.11
CA GLY A 139 1.23 -6.79 -23.43
C GLY A 139 1.75 -5.67 -24.31
N SER A 140 1.34 -5.56 -25.57
CA SER A 140 1.75 -4.45 -26.43
C SER A 140 1.22 -3.11 -25.89
N ILE A 141 2.02 -2.04 -26.06
CA ILE A 141 1.62 -0.70 -25.62
C ILE A 141 0.48 -0.20 -26.50
N ALA A 142 -0.70 -0.01 -25.90
CA ALA A 142 -1.83 0.65 -26.55
C ALA A 142 -1.59 2.16 -26.62
N TRP A 143 -1.17 2.76 -25.51
CA TRP A 143 -0.72 4.13 -25.45
C TRP A 143 0.23 4.35 -24.25
N GLN A 144 0.98 5.45 -24.32
CA GLN A 144 1.85 5.95 -23.26
C GLN A 144 1.62 7.45 -23.15
N SER A 145 1.50 7.95 -21.93
CA SER A 145 1.23 9.37 -21.67
C SER A 145 2.15 9.93 -20.61
N ARG A 146 2.57 11.18 -20.79
CA ARG A 146 3.32 11.92 -19.80
C ARG A 146 2.37 12.65 -18.86
N VAL A 147 2.62 12.50 -17.55
CA VAL A 147 1.88 13.18 -16.49
C VAL A 147 2.75 14.25 -15.80
N ALA A 148 2.18 15.01 -14.90
CA ALA A 148 2.82 16.20 -14.35
C ALA A 148 3.92 15.92 -13.32
N GLY A 149 3.90 14.76 -12.67
CA GLY A 149 4.86 14.32 -11.65
C GLY A 149 5.01 12.81 -11.65
N GLU A 150 5.73 12.25 -10.69
CA GLU A 150 5.83 10.80 -10.51
C GLU A 150 4.43 10.21 -10.32
N ALA A 151 4.07 9.19 -11.10
CA ALA A 151 2.78 8.51 -10.99
C ALA A 151 2.89 7.41 -9.93
N LEU A 152 2.78 7.79 -8.67
CA LEU A 152 2.95 6.88 -7.52
C LEU A 152 1.65 6.22 -7.08
N SER A 153 0.50 6.84 -7.36
CA SER A 153 -0.79 6.22 -7.09
C SER A 153 -1.12 5.11 -8.09
N ARG A 154 -1.90 4.14 -7.65
CA ARG A 154 -2.49 3.17 -8.56
C ARG A 154 -3.44 3.89 -9.54
N PRO A 155 -3.32 3.68 -10.85
CA PRO A 155 -4.26 4.20 -11.83
C PRO A 155 -5.69 3.71 -11.54
N VAL A 156 -6.68 4.58 -11.63
CA VAL A 156 -8.09 4.20 -11.44
C VAL A 156 -8.88 4.52 -12.71
N VAL A 157 -9.56 3.51 -13.23
CA VAL A 157 -10.34 3.64 -14.48
C VAL A 157 -11.82 3.70 -14.16
N SER A 158 -12.49 4.76 -14.60
CA SER A 158 -13.93 4.93 -14.42
C SER A 158 -14.47 5.93 -15.44
N ASP A 159 -15.66 5.67 -15.97
CA ASP A 159 -16.38 6.59 -16.88
C ASP A 159 -15.55 7.11 -18.08
N GLY A 160 -14.70 6.23 -18.66
CA GLY A 160 -13.88 6.54 -19.84
C GLY A 160 -12.67 7.44 -19.53
N VAL A 161 -12.25 7.55 -18.28
CA VAL A 161 -11.03 8.25 -17.87
C VAL A 161 -10.15 7.35 -17.00
N VAL A 162 -8.85 7.59 -17.07
CA VAL A 162 -7.82 7.03 -16.18
C VAL A 162 -7.38 8.15 -15.24
N LEU A 163 -7.65 8.00 -13.96
CA LEU A 163 -7.27 8.95 -12.92
C LEU A 163 -5.91 8.59 -12.37
N ILE A 164 -5.02 9.58 -12.24
CA ILE A 164 -3.68 9.46 -11.69
C ILE A 164 -3.47 10.59 -10.67
N HIS A 165 -3.10 10.23 -9.46
CA HIS A 165 -2.59 11.19 -8.48
C HIS A 165 -1.05 11.15 -8.52
N THR A 166 -0.41 12.30 -8.61
CA THR A 166 1.03 12.42 -8.83
C THR A 166 1.72 13.11 -7.67
N SER A 167 3.00 12.78 -7.45
CA SER A 167 3.84 13.23 -6.31
C SER A 167 3.99 14.75 -6.14
N ASN A 168 3.50 15.53 -7.09
CA ASN A 168 3.44 16.99 -6.99
C ASN A 168 2.04 17.51 -6.62
N GLY A 169 1.18 16.66 -6.04
CA GLY A 169 -0.17 16.99 -5.60
C GLY A 169 -1.14 17.28 -6.74
N GLN A 170 -0.97 16.67 -7.91
CA GLN A 170 -1.91 16.83 -9.01
C GLN A 170 -2.73 15.57 -9.22
N LEU A 171 -4.04 15.73 -9.23
CA LEU A 171 -4.95 14.72 -9.75
C LEU A 171 -5.20 15.01 -11.24
N GLN A 172 -4.83 14.06 -12.09
CA GLN A 172 -5.01 14.17 -13.54
C GLN A 172 -5.98 13.10 -14.04
N ALA A 173 -6.84 13.46 -14.99
CA ALA A 173 -7.62 12.53 -15.77
C ALA A 173 -7.08 12.43 -17.19
N LEU A 174 -6.77 11.22 -17.59
CA LEU A 174 -6.40 10.88 -18.96
C LEU A 174 -7.60 10.26 -19.66
N ASN A 175 -7.73 10.48 -20.96
CA ASN A 175 -8.72 9.77 -21.76
C ASN A 175 -8.33 8.28 -21.83
N GLU A 176 -9.24 7.39 -21.49
CA GLU A 176 -9.00 5.95 -21.48
C GLU A 176 -8.56 5.39 -22.83
N ALA A 177 -9.08 5.96 -23.94
CA ALA A 177 -8.84 5.44 -25.29
C ALA A 177 -7.44 5.76 -25.84
N ASP A 178 -6.85 6.92 -25.50
CA ASP A 178 -5.62 7.42 -26.12
C ASP A 178 -4.60 8.04 -25.15
N GLY A 179 -4.93 8.10 -23.85
CA GLY A 179 -4.05 8.66 -22.82
C GLY A 179 -3.95 10.20 -22.85
N ALA A 180 -4.71 10.91 -23.67
CA ALA A 180 -4.67 12.38 -23.70
C ALA A 180 -5.17 12.97 -22.38
N VAL A 181 -4.43 13.96 -21.83
CA VAL A 181 -4.86 14.65 -20.60
C VAL A 181 -6.14 15.43 -20.85
N LYS A 182 -7.20 15.11 -20.13
CA LYS A 182 -8.50 15.81 -20.20
C LYS A 182 -8.55 17.01 -19.26
N TRP A 183 -8.10 16.82 -18.04
CA TRP A 183 -8.04 17.89 -17.04
C TRP A 183 -6.99 17.57 -15.96
N THR A 184 -6.61 18.60 -15.22
CA THR A 184 -5.70 18.55 -14.08
C THR A 184 -6.27 19.38 -12.94
N VAL A 185 -6.28 18.85 -11.73
CA VAL A 185 -6.63 19.54 -10.49
C VAL A 185 -5.42 19.58 -9.60
N ASN A 186 -5.07 20.75 -9.10
CA ASN A 186 -4.02 20.92 -8.11
C ASN A 186 -4.63 20.72 -6.71
N LEU A 187 -4.05 19.81 -5.94
CA LEU A 187 -4.28 19.63 -4.52
C LEU A 187 -3.18 20.38 -3.77
N ASP A 188 -3.51 21.01 -2.67
CA ASP A 188 -2.52 21.75 -1.88
C ASP A 188 -1.48 20.78 -1.29
N MET A 189 -0.20 21.08 -1.45
CA MET A 189 0.92 20.29 -0.94
C MET A 189 1.55 20.96 0.29
N PRO A 190 1.91 20.20 1.35
CA PRO A 190 2.75 20.68 2.43
C PRO A 190 4.23 20.79 1.97
N SER A 191 5.08 21.36 2.83
CA SER A 191 6.53 21.44 2.58
C SER A 191 7.24 20.10 2.75
N LEU A 192 6.65 19.17 3.48
CA LEU A 192 7.12 17.82 3.72
C LEU A 192 5.93 16.86 3.71
N SER A 193 6.04 15.78 2.97
CA SER A 193 5.07 14.68 2.90
C SER A 193 5.78 13.34 2.93
N LEU A 194 5.04 12.28 3.20
CA LEU A 194 5.51 10.90 3.00
C LEU A 194 5.70 10.64 1.50
N ARG A 195 6.44 9.59 1.18
CA ARG A 195 6.50 9.10 -0.20
C ARG A 195 5.37 8.11 -0.42
N GLY A 196 4.27 8.58 -0.88
CA GLY A 196 3.06 7.83 -1.18
C GLY A 196 2.07 8.70 -1.91
N GLU A 197 1.02 8.15 -2.43
CA GLU A 197 -0.08 8.90 -3.02
C GLU A 197 -1.36 8.09 -2.94
N SER A 198 -2.39 8.68 -2.37
CA SER A 198 -3.72 8.10 -2.33
C SER A 198 -4.21 7.76 -3.73
N ALA A 199 -4.61 6.52 -3.97
CA ALA A 199 -5.35 6.19 -5.17
C ALA A 199 -6.77 6.76 -5.07
N PRO A 200 -7.34 7.35 -6.14
CA PRO A 200 -8.72 7.85 -6.10
C PRO A 200 -9.72 6.72 -5.92
N ALA A 201 -10.78 6.94 -5.12
CA ALA A 201 -11.98 6.12 -5.15
C ALA A 201 -13.06 6.81 -5.99
N THR A 202 -13.86 6.06 -6.74
CA THR A 202 -14.86 6.64 -7.63
C THR A 202 -16.27 6.17 -7.30
N ALA A 203 -17.22 7.11 -7.25
CA ALA A 203 -18.63 6.83 -7.11
C ALA A 203 -19.48 7.97 -7.68
N PHE A 204 -20.59 7.65 -8.32
CA PHE A 204 -21.61 8.61 -8.82
C PHE A 204 -21.02 9.77 -9.64
N GLY A 205 -19.99 9.50 -10.45
CA GLY A 205 -19.33 10.51 -11.29
C GLY A 205 -18.37 11.43 -10.54
N ALA A 206 -18.05 11.16 -9.29
CA ALA A 206 -17.03 11.82 -8.49
C ALA A 206 -15.82 10.93 -8.26
N ALA A 207 -14.64 11.53 -8.20
CA ALA A 207 -13.40 10.95 -7.69
C ALA A 207 -13.12 11.53 -6.30
N ILE A 208 -12.89 10.65 -5.33
CA ILE A 208 -12.53 11.01 -3.96
C ILE A 208 -11.07 10.64 -3.76
N VAL A 209 -10.25 11.59 -3.31
CA VAL A 209 -8.81 11.39 -3.17
C VAL A 209 -8.29 12.03 -1.89
N GLY A 210 -7.38 11.34 -1.21
CA GLY A 210 -6.60 11.90 -0.11
C GLY A 210 -5.49 12.80 -0.64
N GLY A 211 -5.03 13.73 0.18
CA GLY A 211 -3.89 14.60 -0.13
C GLY A 211 -2.96 14.73 1.07
N ASP A 212 -1.72 15.08 0.81
CA ASP A 212 -0.63 15.17 1.78
C ASP A 212 -0.84 16.26 2.84
N ASN A 213 -1.81 17.14 2.61
CA ASN A 213 -2.15 18.23 3.54
C ASN A 213 -3.23 17.85 4.58
N GLY A 214 -3.52 16.57 4.75
CA GLY A 214 -4.54 16.08 5.68
C GLY A 214 -5.97 16.30 5.23
N ARG A 215 -6.19 16.46 3.92
CA ARG A 215 -7.51 16.70 3.35
C ARG A 215 -7.93 15.55 2.44
N VAL A 216 -9.24 15.36 2.38
CA VAL A 216 -9.91 14.53 1.38
C VAL A 216 -10.66 15.46 0.45
N SER A 217 -10.53 15.24 -0.84
CA SER A 217 -11.12 16.06 -1.89
C SER A 217 -12.06 15.23 -2.75
N ALA A 218 -13.22 15.78 -3.10
CA ALA A 218 -14.12 15.24 -4.11
C ALA A 218 -14.07 16.09 -5.36
N VAL A 219 -13.86 15.44 -6.50
CA VAL A 219 -13.70 16.08 -7.80
C VAL A 219 -14.66 15.46 -8.81
N LEU A 220 -15.37 16.27 -9.57
CA LEU A 220 -16.25 15.81 -10.64
C LEU A 220 -15.40 15.23 -11.78
N MET A 221 -15.52 13.93 -12.07
CA MET A 221 -14.65 13.19 -13.00
C MET A 221 -14.68 13.70 -14.43
N GLN A 222 -15.81 14.23 -14.90
CA GLN A 222 -15.94 14.68 -16.29
C GLN A 222 -15.21 16.01 -16.57
N GLN A 223 -15.05 16.86 -15.56
CA GLN A 223 -14.60 18.25 -15.74
C GLN A 223 -13.43 18.66 -14.82
N GLY A 224 -13.06 17.84 -13.84
CA GLY A 224 -12.04 18.20 -12.85
C GLY A 224 -12.46 19.30 -11.88
N GLN A 225 -13.78 19.56 -11.75
CA GLN A 225 -14.24 20.58 -10.82
C GLN A 225 -14.28 20.03 -9.39
N MET A 226 -13.70 20.79 -8.44
CA MET A 226 -13.80 20.49 -7.01
C MET A 226 -15.25 20.59 -6.55
N ILE A 227 -15.79 19.54 -5.95
CA ILE A 227 -17.13 19.48 -5.35
C ILE A 227 -17.06 19.92 -3.91
N TRP A 228 -16.19 19.29 -3.13
CA TRP A 228 -15.90 19.63 -1.76
C TRP A 228 -14.49 19.22 -1.38
N GLN A 229 -13.97 19.78 -0.30
CA GLN A 229 -12.72 19.40 0.33
C GLN A 229 -12.88 19.46 1.84
N GLN A 230 -12.53 18.38 2.52
CA GLN A 230 -12.67 18.24 3.98
C GLN A 230 -11.34 17.90 4.63
N ARG A 231 -10.98 18.62 5.68
CA ARG A 231 -9.80 18.30 6.49
C ARG A 231 -10.13 17.19 7.49
N ILE A 232 -9.39 16.09 7.47
CA ILE A 232 -9.55 14.95 8.38
C ILE A 232 -8.36 14.80 9.34
N SER A 233 -7.19 15.31 8.95
CA SER A 233 -5.99 15.37 9.80
C SER A 233 -5.46 16.81 9.86
N GLN A 234 -4.77 17.13 10.93
CA GLN A 234 -4.14 18.42 11.11
C GLN A 234 -2.71 18.21 11.60
N ALA A 235 -1.77 18.87 10.94
CA ALA A 235 -0.37 18.89 11.34
C ALA A 235 -0.24 19.41 12.77
N THR A 236 0.16 18.56 13.71
CA THR A 236 0.38 18.87 15.11
C THR A 236 1.66 18.23 15.62
N GLY A 237 2.38 18.90 16.50
CA GLY A 237 3.59 18.36 17.09
C GLY A 237 4.79 19.29 16.99
N PRO A 238 5.85 19.02 17.77
CA PRO A 238 7.03 19.88 17.86
C PRO A 238 8.00 19.73 16.67
N THR A 239 8.04 18.57 16.03
CA THR A 239 8.94 18.30 14.89
C THR A 239 8.20 18.30 13.56
N GLU A 240 8.93 18.42 12.44
CA GLU A 240 8.35 18.31 11.11
C GLU A 240 7.76 16.91 10.85
N ILE A 241 8.37 15.85 11.40
CA ILE A 241 7.88 14.48 11.31
C ILE A 241 6.54 14.32 12.04
N ASP A 242 6.42 14.90 13.24
CA ASP A 242 5.16 14.85 14.00
C ASP A 242 4.02 15.58 13.26
N ARG A 243 4.35 16.51 12.36
CA ARG A 243 3.40 17.30 11.59
C ARG A 243 2.97 16.67 10.28
N LEU A 244 3.53 15.51 9.91
CA LEU A 244 3.04 14.76 8.77
C LEU A 244 1.57 14.42 8.97
N SER A 245 0.74 14.72 8.00
CA SER A 245 -0.71 14.56 8.10
C SER A 245 -1.33 13.92 6.85
N ASP A 246 -0.50 13.27 6.08
CA ASP A 246 -0.78 12.72 4.76
C ASP A 246 -1.98 11.75 4.81
N VAL A 247 -2.82 11.79 3.79
CA VAL A 247 -3.91 10.85 3.56
C VAL A 247 -3.54 10.01 2.34
N ASP A 248 -2.59 9.10 2.52
CA ASP A 248 -2.04 8.26 1.44
C ASP A 248 -2.89 7.01 1.18
N THR A 249 -3.70 6.62 2.15
CA THR A 249 -4.59 5.47 1.98
C THR A 249 -5.67 5.74 0.93
N THR A 250 -6.03 4.71 0.19
CA THR A 250 -7.16 4.76 -0.75
C THR A 250 -8.47 4.94 0.03
N PRO A 251 -9.26 5.99 -0.21
CA PRO A 251 -10.58 6.13 0.41
C PRO A 251 -11.49 4.97 0.03
N VAL A 252 -12.29 4.50 0.96
CA VAL A 252 -13.27 3.43 0.70
C VAL A 252 -14.68 4.03 0.73
N ILE A 253 -15.44 3.76 -0.33
CA ILE A 253 -16.81 4.27 -0.46
C ILE A 253 -17.78 3.09 -0.31
N VAL A 254 -18.65 3.18 0.69
CA VAL A 254 -19.74 2.23 0.89
C VAL A 254 -21.05 3.01 0.98
N ASP A 255 -21.98 2.71 0.11
CA ASP A 255 -23.26 3.43 -0.02
C ASP A 255 -23.03 4.95 -0.21
N ASN A 256 -23.35 5.74 0.80
CA ASN A 256 -23.20 7.21 0.78
C ASN A 256 -22.13 7.72 1.76
N VAL A 257 -21.26 6.83 2.23
CA VAL A 257 -20.22 7.14 3.22
C VAL A 257 -18.84 6.93 2.59
N VAL A 258 -17.97 7.92 2.78
CA VAL A 258 -16.54 7.85 2.47
C VAL A 258 -15.77 7.61 3.75
N TYR A 259 -15.03 6.54 3.81
CA TYR A 259 -14.06 6.29 4.88
C TYR A 259 -12.68 6.68 4.39
N ALA A 260 -11.97 7.49 5.15
CA ALA A 260 -10.62 7.95 4.85
C ALA A 260 -9.75 7.89 6.10
N LEU A 261 -8.49 7.49 5.92
CA LEU A 261 -7.55 7.26 7.01
C LEU A 261 -6.27 8.06 6.73
N ALA A 262 -5.86 8.87 7.70
CA ALA A 262 -4.62 9.65 7.62
C ALA A 262 -3.49 8.97 8.38
N TYR A 263 -2.25 9.24 7.97
CA TYR A 263 -1.04 8.76 8.65
C TYR A 263 -1.05 9.15 10.14
N ASN A 264 -0.95 10.41 10.43
CA ASN A 264 -0.89 10.96 11.79
C ASN A 264 -2.19 11.69 12.11
N GLY A 265 -3.29 10.96 12.22
CA GLY A 265 -4.56 11.66 12.32
C GLY A 265 -5.73 10.78 12.69
N ASN A 266 -6.71 10.75 11.83
CA ASN A 266 -7.96 10.11 12.10
C ASN A 266 -8.40 9.16 10.99
N LEU A 267 -9.04 8.07 11.38
CA LEU A 267 -10.03 7.40 10.55
C LEU A 267 -11.32 8.25 10.63
N THR A 268 -11.82 8.66 9.49
CA THR A 268 -12.95 9.58 9.39
C THR A 268 -14.00 9.04 8.43
N ALA A 269 -15.26 9.05 8.83
CA ALA A 269 -16.39 8.82 7.94
C ALA A 269 -16.99 10.16 7.52
N LEU A 270 -17.15 10.34 6.22
CA LEU A 270 -17.68 11.56 5.61
C LEU A 270 -18.95 11.22 4.82
N ASP A 271 -19.91 12.12 4.80
CA ASP A 271 -21.01 12.06 3.84
C ASP A 271 -20.47 12.31 2.43
N LEU A 272 -20.72 11.38 1.51
CA LEU A 272 -20.18 11.39 0.15
C LEU A 272 -20.56 12.64 -0.64
N ARG A 273 -21.75 13.18 -0.44
CA ARG A 273 -22.29 14.31 -1.23
C ARG A 273 -21.76 15.65 -0.73
N SER A 274 -21.68 15.81 0.58
CA SER A 274 -21.37 17.10 1.22
C SER A 274 -19.94 17.20 1.75
N GLY A 275 -19.24 16.07 1.94
CA GLY A 275 -17.96 16.00 2.62
C GLY A 275 -18.04 16.26 4.13
N GLN A 276 -19.24 16.35 4.71
CA GLN A 276 -19.41 16.59 6.14
C GLN A 276 -18.94 15.39 6.95
N VAL A 277 -18.22 15.66 8.03
CA VAL A 277 -17.77 14.62 8.97
C VAL A 277 -18.99 14.06 9.71
N MET A 278 -19.20 12.75 9.54
CA MET A 278 -20.21 12.01 10.30
C MET A 278 -19.66 11.58 11.65
N TRP A 279 -18.48 11.00 11.65
CA TRP A 279 -17.70 10.68 12.85
C TRP A 279 -16.21 10.62 12.50
N LYS A 280 -15.36 10.70 13.51
CA LYS A 280 -13.93 10.52 13.41
C LYS A 280 -13.38 9.80 14.64
N ARG A 281 -12.30 9.07 14.44
CA ARG A 281 -11.58 8.38 15.49
C ARG A 281 -10.08 8.61 15.33
N GLU A 282 -9.42 8.99 16.42
CA GLU A 282 -7.96 9.11 16.46
C GLU A 282 -7.32 7.74 16.26
N LEU A 283 -6.78 7.52 15.08
CA LEU A 283 -6.18 6.30 14.61
C LEU A 283 -5.49 6.60 13.29
N GLY A 284 -4.23 6.22 13.15
CA GLY A 284 -3.43 6.48 11.96
C GLY A 284 -2.85 5.21 11.33
N SER A 285 -2.69 5.22 10.02
CA SER A 285 -1.99 4.21 9.25
C SER A 285 -1.51 4.75 7.91
N VAL A 286 -0.55 4.06 7.31
CA VAL A 286 -0.13 4.22 5.91
C VAL A 286 -0.69 3.11 5.02
N ASN A 287 -1.15 2.02 5.62
CA ASN A 287 -1.69 0.87 4.91
C ASN A 287 -3.14 1.10 4.54
N ASP A 288 -3.53 0.65 3.36
CA ASP A 288 -4.93 0.59 2.96
C ASP A 288 -5.75 -0.26 3.95
N PHE A 289 -7.04 -0.10 3.93
CA PHE A 289 -7.96 -0.77 4.83
C PHE A 289 -9.17 -1.33 4.07
N VAL A 290 -9.89 -2.23 4.71
CA VAL A 290 -11.05 -2.90 4.11
C VAL A 290 -12.31 -2.57 4.90
N VAL A 291 -13.39 -2.30 4.17
CA VAL A 291 -14.74 -2.17 4.73
C VAL A 291 -15.61 -3.30 4.16
N GLU A 292 -16.14 -4.12 5.03
CA GLU A 292 -17.04 -5.24 4.65
C GLU A 292 -18.25 -5.26 5.59
N GLY A 293 -19.44 -5.13 5.00
CA GLY A 293 -20.67 -5.05 5.77
C GLY A 293 -20.66 -3.87 6.75
N ASN A 294 -20.77 -4.17 8.03
CA ASN A 294 -20.75 -3.16 9.10
C ASN A 294 -19.38 -3.05 9.83
N ARG A 295 -18.30 -3.50 9.20
CA ARG A 295 -16.96 -3.56 9.81
C ARG A 295 -15.89 -2.90 8.95
N ILE A 296 -14.93 -2.31 9.62
CA ILE A 296 -13.72 -1.75 9.05
C ILE A 296 -12.55 -2.54 9.63
N TYR A 297 -11.68 -3.06 8.78
CA TYR A 297 -10.47 -3.77 9.17
C TYR A 297 -9.25 -2.98 8.72
N LEU A 298 -8.33 -2.71 9.63
CA LEU A 298 -7.11 -1.96 9.34
C LEU A 298 -5.94 -2.42 10.22
N VAL A 299 -4.73 -2.17 9.74
CA VAL A 299 -3.48 -2.29 10.49
C VAL A 299 -3.02 -0.90 10.86
N ASP A 300 -2.79 -0.63 12.15
CA ASP A 300 -2.29 0.67 12.60
C ASP A 300 -0.75 0.77 12.53
N GLN A 301 -0.20 1.93 12.87
CA GLN A 301 1.23 2.21 12.85
C GLN A 301 2.11 1.31 13.75
N ASN A 302 1.52 0.56 14.67
CA ASN A 302 2.20 -0.39 15.55
C ASN A 302 2.00 -1.84 15.12
N ASP A 303 1.44 -2.06 13.92
CA ASP A 303 1.04 -3.38 13.42
C ASP A 303 -0.03 -4.08 14.27
N ARG A 304 -0.91 -3.31 14.91
CA ARG A 304 -2.12 -3.87 15.49
C ARG A 304 -3.17 -4.01 14.38
N LEU A 305 -3.72 -5.20 14.23
CA LEU A 305 -4.87 -5.40 13.37
C LEU A 305 -6.14 -5.16 14.18
N LEU A 306 -6.98 -4.25 13.71
CA LEU A 306 -8.20 -3.84 14.37
C LEU A 306 -9.43 -4.14 13.50
N ALA A 307 -10.53 -4.53 14.17
CA ALA A 307 -11.85 -4.43 13.60
C ALA A 307 -12.65 -3.34 14.33
N LEU A 308 -13.24 -2.46 13.56
CA LEU A 308 -14.09 -1.38 14.05
C LEU A 308 -15.47 -1.54 13.44
N ASN A 309 -16.52 -1.02 14.10
CA ASN A 309 -17.80 -0.89 13.44
C ASN A 309 -17.85 0.32 12.50
N THR A 310 -18.67 0.28 11.48
CA THR A 310 -18.90 1.41 10.58
C THR A 310 -19.74 2.53 11.21
N ASP A 311 -20.47 2.22 12.27
CA ASP A 311 -21.31 3.15 13.01
C ASP A 311 -20.53 3.73 14.20
N GLY A 312 -19.75 4.78 13.95
CA GLY A 312 -18.97 5.51 14.95
C GLY A 312 -17.53 5.01 15.17
N GLY A 313 -17.06 4.01 14.45
CA GLY A 313 -15.67 3.53 14.53
C GLY A 313 -15.30 2.86 15.87
N VAL A 314 -16.26 2.30 16.61
CA VAL A 314 -15.98 1.60 17.87
C VAL A 314 -15.22 0.31 17.62
N THR A 315 -14.15 0.07 18.38
CA THR A 315 -13.36 -1.16 18.27
C THR A 315 -14.18 -2.37 18.70
N LEU A 316 -14.26 -3.37 17.84
CA LEU A 316 -14.90 -4.64 18.10
C LEU A 316 -13.88 -5.63 18.68
N TRP A 317 -12.70 -5.69 18.09
CA TRP A 317 -11.56 -6.45 18.60
C TRP A 317 -10.22 -5.86 18.13
N THR A 318 -9.14 -6.24 18.80
CA THR A 318 -7.76 -5.88 18.45
C THR A 318 -6.90 -7.13 18.56
N GLN A 319 -6.12 -7.40 17.50
CA GLN A 319 -5.07 -8.42 17.49
C GLN A 319 -3.70 -7.73 17.59
N SER A 320 -2.94 -8.07 18.63
CA SER A 320 -1.65 -7.43 18.96
C SER A 320 -0.45 -8.40 19.00
N ASP A 321 -0.63 -9.66 18.63
CA ASP A 321 0.47 -10.64 18.66
C ASP A 321 1.48 -10.46 17.52
N LEU A 322 1.18 -9.57 16.54
CA LEU A 322 2.03 -9.28 15.39
C LEU A 322 2.69 -7.88 15.45
N LEU A 323 2.80 -7.29 16.64
CA LEU A 323 3.40 -5.96 16.81
C LEU A 323 4.79 -5.86 16.17
N HIS A 324 4.99 -4.76 15.43
CA HIS A 324 6.27 -4.40 14.78
C HIS A 324 6.81 -5.45 13.79
N ARG A 325 5.90 -6.22 13.17
CA ARG A 325 6.25 -7.19 12.13
C ARG A 325 6.14 -6.62 10.72
N LEU A 326 5.86 -5.32 10.58
CA LEU A 326 5.66 -4.59 9.31
C LEU A 326 4.60 -5.29 8.47
N LEU A 327 3.38 -5.28 8.98
CA LEU A 327 2.25 -5.93 8.33
C LEU A 327 1.83 -5.17 7.07
N THR A 328 1.40 -5.93 6.06
CA THR A 328 0.71 -5.38 4.89
C THR A 328 -0.70 -4.92 5.26
N ALA A 329 -1.37 -4.19 4.36
CA ALA A 329 -2.80 -3.97 4.50
C ALA A 329 -3.57 -5.29 4.59
N PRO A 330 -4.69 -5.34 5.32
CA PRO A 330 -5.51 -6.54 5.39
C PRO A 330 -6.28 -6.73 4.09
N ALA A 331 -6.43 -7.98 3.67
CA ALA A 331 -7.29 -8.37 2.57
C ALA A 331 -8.28 -9.45 3.02
N LEU A 332 -9.48 -9.47 2.43
CA LEU A 332 -10.47 -10.50 2.71
C LEU A 332 -10.35 -11.63 1.69
N TYR A 333 -10.21 -12.85 2.17
CA TYR A 333 -10.16 -14.04 1.33
C TYR A 333 -10.87 -15.22 1.98
N ASN A 334 -11.85 -15.81 1.27
CA ASN A 334 -12.62 -16.97 1.71
C ASN A 334 -13.14 -16.87 3.16
N GLY A 335 -13.59 -15.69 3.56
CA GLY A 335 -14.14 -15.45 4.89
C GLY A 335 -13.09 -15.26 6.00
N SER A 336 -11.82 -15.15 5.66
CA SER A 336 -10.75 -14.77 6.58
C SER A 336 -10.14 -13.42 6.18
N LEU A 337 -9.62 -12.69 7.15
CA LEU A 337 -8.67 -11.61 6.90
C LEU A 337 -7.28 -12.23 6.68
N VAL A 338 -6.55 -11.69 5.72
CA VAL A 338 -5.19 -12.13 5.39
C VAL A 338 -4.26 -10.93 5.47
N VAL A 339 -3.13 -11.08 6.18
CA VAL A 339 -2.03 -10.11 6.23
C VAL A 339 -0.71 -10.83 6.04
N GLY A 340 0.22 -10.19 5.34
CA GLY A 340 1.62 -10.64 5.25
C GLY A 340 2.51 -9.91 6.24
N ASP A 341 3.66 -10.47 6.59
CA ASP A 341 4.66 -9.81 7.43
C ASP A 341 6.05 -9.75 6.78
N SER A 342 6.96 -8.97 7.37
CA SER A 342 8.32 -8.77 6.87
C SER A 342 9.22 -10.00 6.94
N GLU A 343 8.85 -11.04 7.65
CA GLU A 343 9.57 -12.32 7.66
C GLU A 343 9.01 -13.32 6.64
N GLY A 344 7.96 -12.92 5.87
CA GLY A 344 7.35 -13.72 4.81
C GLY A 344 6.34 -14.73 5.29
N TYR A 345 5.79 -14.51 6.47
CA TYR A 345 4.63 -15.25 6.94
C TYR A 345 3.34 -14.61 6.46
N MET A 346 2.41 -15.45 6.06
CA MET A 346 1.02 -15.09 5.80
C MET A 346 0.18 -15.56 6.99
N HIS A 347 -0.68 -14.67 7.48
CA HIS A 347 -1.55 -14.92 8.62
C HIS A 347 -3.00 -14.82 8.18
N TRP A 348 -3.78 -15.87 8.46
CA TRP A 348 -5.23 -15.89 8.29
C TRP A 348 -5.89 -15.67 9.64
N ILE A 349 -6.81 -14.74 9.67
CA ILE A 349 -7.42 -14.24 10.92
C ILE A 349 -8.94 -14.25 10.74
N ASP A 350 -9.65 -14.76 11.75
CA ASP A 350 -11.10 -14.75 11.80
C ASP A 350 -11.61 -13.30 11.91
N PRO A 351 -12.38 -12.79 10.94
CA PRO A 351 -12.86 -11.42 10.92
C PRO A 351 -13.84 -11.10 12.06
N GLU A 352 -14.46 -12.13 12.67
CA GLU A 352 -15.44 -11.95 13.73
C GLU A 352 -14.80 -11.64 15.09
N ASN A 353 -13.62 -12.22 15.37
CA ASN A 353 -13.03 -12.19 16.73
C ASN A 353 -11.53 -11.91 16.75
N GLY A 354 -10.85 -11.77 15.60
CA GLY A 354 -9.43 -11.46 15.50
C GLY A 354 -8.48 -12.61 15.84
N ARG A 355 -8.97 -13.86 15.95
CA ARG A 355 -8.13 -15.03 16.25
C ARG A 355 -7.47 -15.58 15.00
N PHE A 356 -6.23 -16.07 15.15
CA PHE A 356 -5.58 -16.79 14.07
C PHE A 356 -6.35 -18.07 13.72
N VAL A 357 -6.53 -18.30 12.44
CA VAL A 357 -7.11 -19.55 11.90
C VAL A 357 -6.07 -20.37 11.14
N ALA A 358 -5.08 -19.72 10.55
CA ALA A 358 -3.93 -20.40 9.96
C ALA A 358 -2.74 -19.43 9.82
N GLN A 359 -1.55 -20.01 9.64
CA GLN A 359 -0.31 -19.30 9.39
C GLN A 359 0.59 -20.16 8.52
N GLU A 360 1.29 -19.55 7.55
CA GLU A 360 2.26 -20.24 6.72
C GLU A 360 3.40 -19.32 6.33
N LYS A 361 4.62 -19.85 6.27
CA LYS A 361 5.77 -19.16 5.69
C LYS A 361 5.76 -19.36 4.18
N VAL A 362 5.45 -18.30 3.44
CA VAL A 362 5.31 -18.34 1.98
C VAL A 362 6.60 -17.94 1.28
N ASP A 363 7.28 -16.91 1.79
CA ASP A 363 8.52 -16.37 1.20
C ASP A 363 9.53 -15.99 2.28
N SER A 364 10.81 -16.00 1.94
CA SER A 364 11.89 -15.63 2.87
C SER A 364 12.29 -14.16 2.80
N SER A 365 11.82 -13.42 1.80
CA SER A 365 12.16 -12.02 1.57
C SER A 365 11.24 -11.05 2.30
N GLY A 366 10.11 -11.56 2.82
CA GLY A 366 9.06 -10.74 3.43
C GLY A 366 8.06 -10.21 2.40
N PHE A 367 6.97 -9.64 2.90
CA PHE A 367 5.95 -9.01 2.09
C PHE A 367 6.05 -7.49 2.24
N LEU A 368 6.15 -6.79 1.11
CA LEU A 368 6.24 -5.33 1.04
C LEU A 368 4.99 -4.71 0.42
N THR A 369 4.15 -5.53 -0.23
CA THR A 369 2.92 -5.09 -0.89
C THR A 369 1.73 -5.89 -0.39
N ASP A 370 0.55 -5.31 -0.52
CA ASP A 370 -0.70 -5.91 -0.06
C ASP A 370 -1.04 -7.17 -0.83
N PRO A 371 -1.68 -8.16 -0.17
CA PRO A 371 -2.15 -9.36 -0.82
C PRO A 371 -3.18 -9.03 -1.91
N CYS A 372 -2.90 -9.38 -3.16
CA CYS A 372 -3.94 -9.39 -4.19
C CYS A 372 -4.75 -10.67 -4.07
N CYS A 373 -5.95 -10.57 -3.51
CA CYS A 373 -6.86 -11.71 -3.41
C CYS A 373 -7.49 -12.02 -4.77
N CYS A 374 -6.83 -12.87 -5.55
CA CYS A 374 -7.32 -13.32 -6.85
C CYS A 374 -8.58 -14.19 -6.67
N GLY A 375 -9.70 -13.77 -7.25
CA GLY A 375 -10.95 -14.56 -7.26
C GLY A 375 -12.13 -13.95 -6.53
N TRP A 376 -12.00 -12.77 -5.96
CA TRP A 376 -13.14 -12.06 -5.39
C TRP A 376 -13.72 -11.06 -6.39
N GLN A 377 -14.58 -11.55 -7.28
CA GLN A 377 -15.68 -10.73 -7.79
C GLN A 377 -16.76 -10.76 -6.72
N ALA A 378 -17.35 -9.61 -6.40
CA ALA A 378 -18.53 -9.52 -5.54
C ALA A 378 -19.57 -10.53 -6.00
N ALA A 379 -19.51 -11.75 -5.45
CA ALA A 379 -20.38 -12.83 -5.85
C ALA A 379 -21.75 -12.57 -5.23
N ASP A 380 -22.76 -12.64 -6.07
CA ASP A 380 -24.18 -12.75 -5.76
C ASP A 380 -24.39 -13.44 -4.38
N PRO A 381 -25.05 -12.76 -3.40
CA PRO A 381 -25.28 -13.29 -2.06
C PRO A 381 -25.97 -14.65 -2.02
N GLY A 382 -26.60 -15.09 -3.13
CA GLY A 382 -27.27 -16.38 -3.26
C GLY A 382 -26.35 -17.59 -3.46
N LYS A 383 -25.05 -17.43 -3.79
CA LYS A 383 -24.13 -18.53 -4.10
C LYS A 383 -23.17 -18.94 -2.98
N ARG A 384 -23.28 -18.36 -1.78
CA ARG A 384 -22.37 -18.59 -0.65
C ARG A 384 -22.32 -20.02 -0.07
N ARG A 385 -23.16 -20.95 -0.50
CA ARG A 385 -23.29 -22.26 0.17
C ARG A 385 -22.50 -23.43 -0.44
N ASN A 386 -21.82 -23.29 -1.58
CA ASN A 386 -21.17 -24.44 -2.24
C ASN A 386 -19.68 -24.25 -2.59
N ALA A 387 -19.00 -23.21 -2.12
CA ALA A 387 -17.59 -22.94 -2.47
C ALA A 387 -16.58 -23.42 -1.40
N VAL A 388 -16.92 -24.45 -0.61
CA VAL A 388 -16.02 -25.03 0.40
C VAL A 388 -15.27 -26.19 -0.22
N ARG A 389 -14.44 -26.01 -1.22
CA ARG A 389 -13.54 -27.08 -1.71
C ARG A 389 -12.27 -26.70 -2.46
N ASN A 390 -11.75 -25.50 -2.39
CA ASN A 390 -10.34 -25.30 -2.81
C ASN A 390 -9.69 -24.25 -1.93
N HIS A 391 -8.87 -24.69 -0.99
CA HIS A 391 -8.06 -23.83 -0.11
C HIS A 391 -6.76 -23.36 -0.78
N ALA A 392 -6.68 -23.39 -2.10
CA ALA A 392 -5.53 -22.80 -2.81
C ALA A 392 -5.70 -21.29 -2.85
N LEU A 393 -4.89 -20.58 -2.06
CA LEU A 393 -4.78 -19.13 -2.09
C LEU A 393 -3.85 -18.77 -3.26
N ILE A 394 -4.38 -18.14 -4.30
CA ILE A 394 -3.53 -17.47 -5.28
C ILE A 394 -3.29 -16.07 -4.73
N VAL A 395 -2.20 -15.92 -4.01
CA VAL A 395 -1.73 -14.61 -3.56
C VAL A 395 -0.54 -14.26 -4.43
N ALA A 396 -0.71 -13.26 -5.28
CA ALA A 396 0.38 -12.72 -6.07
C ALA A 396 1.07 -11.61 -5.26
N PHE A 397 2.36 -11.74 -5.06
CA PHE A 397 3.19 -10.70 -4.47
C PHE A 397 4.29 -10.29 -5.45
N VAL A 398 4.68 -9.04 -5.39
CA VAL A 398 5.94 -8.56 -5.98
C VAL A 398 6.97 -8.55 -4.86
N VAL A 399 7.89 -9.48 -4.90
CA VAL A 399 9.04 -9.58 -3.98
C VAL A 399 10.26 -8.91 -4.59
#